data_b2fc8dddc3f124f4d5f109ee04e1f4bb
#
_entry.id   b2fc8dddc3f124f4d5f109ee04e1f4bb
#
_cell.length_a   1.000
_cell.length_b   1.000
_cell.length_c   1.000
_cell.angle_alpha   90.00
_cell.angle_beta   90.00
_cell.angle_gamma   90.00
#
_symmetry.space_group_name_H-M   'P 1'
#
loop_
_entity.id
_entity.type
_entity.pdbx_description
1 polymer ?
#
loop_
_entity_poly.entity_id
_entity_poly.type
_entity_poly.pdbx_seq_one_letter_code
_entity_poly.pdbx_strand_id
1 'polypeptide(L)'
;MDLSKLLGLRPGVTAVIGSGGKTSLLRRLAEELPGTVLLCTTTHIRPFEEHPLLTAPTPEDIRKALTAHRVLCLGTPCENGKLTAPSLSVESLATLAGYVLVEADGSRQLPLKAHEAHEPVIPAVSRQVICVVGASGFGKPIRESVHRPERFCALTGAAASDPVTPEQAAKAILAERLCDTMFLNQIDTEAQRSLADRFAAALGGSGLRIAAGSLRAGSGWLYPDI
;
A
#
# COMPACT_ATOMS: atom_id res chain seq x y z
N MET A 1 10.68 13.68 -6.70
CA MET A 1 11.11 12.36 -6.14
C MET A 1 10.54 11.27 -7.04
N ASP A 2 11.33 10.27 -7.36
CA ASP A 2 10.91 9.08 -8.11
C ASP A 2 10.66 7.95 -7.09
N LEU A 3 9.39 7.79 -6.69
CA LEU A 3 8.96 6.78 -5.72
C LEU A 3 9.15 5.36 -6.24
N SER A 4 8.96 5.15 -7.53
CA SER A 4 9.11 3.84 -8.14
C SER A 4 10.53 3.31 -7.97
N LYS A 5 11.53 4.18 -8.14
CA LYS A 5 12.95 3.86 -7.87
C LYS A 5 13.24 3.75 -6.38
N LEU A 6 12.68 4.69 -5.58
CA LEU A 6 12.87 4.69 -4.13
C LEU A 6 12.39 3.39 -3.49
N LEU A 7 11.24 2.88 -3.92
CA LEU A 7 10.66 1.63 -3.45
C LEU A 7 11.19 0.38 -4.18
N GLY A 8 12.01 0.57 -5.21
CA GLY A 8 12.62 -0.51 -5.96
C GLY A 8 11.63 -1.34 -6.79
N LEU A 9 10.61 -0.69 -7.36
CA LEU A 9 9.60 -1.39 -8.16
C LEU A 9 10.21 -2.05 -9.39
N ARG A 10 9.72 -3.26 -9.68
CA ARG A 10 10.10 -4.06 -10.83
C ARG A 10 8.87 -4.43 -11.66
N PRO A 11 9.01 -4.69 -12.97
CA PRO A 11 7.91 -5.19 -13.77
C PRO A 11 7.25 -6.44 -13.16
N GLY A 12 5.93 -6.51 -13.28
CA GLY A 12 5.09 -7.57 -12.71
C GLY A 12 4.09 -7.06 -11.69
N VAL A 13 3.67 -7.92 -10.77
CA VAL A 13 2.64 -7.60 -9.77
C VAL A 13 3.27 -7.03 -8.51
N THR A 14 2.77 -5.86 -8.08
CA THR A 14 3.07 -5.26 -6.78
C THR A 14 1.79 -5.14 -5.96
N ALA A 15 1.73 -5.79 -4.81
CA ALA A 15 0.64 -5.64 -3.86
C ALA A 15 0.94 -4.50 -2.88
N VAL A 16 -0.07 -3.68 -2.57
CA VAL A 16 0.02 -2.61 -1.59
C VAL A 16 -0.97 -2.88 -0.47
N ILE A 17 -0.45 -2.98 0.75
CA ILE A 17 -1.19 -3.29 1.98
C ILE A 17 -1.00 -2.19 3.03
N GLY A 18 -1.66 -2.33 4.18
CA GLY A 18 -1.50 -1.41 5.31
C GLY A 18 -2.46 -0.23 5.26
N SER A 19 -2.04 0.93 5.73
CA SER A 19 -2.90 2.10 5.90
C SER A 19 -2.13 3.42 5.82
N GLY A 20 -2.85 4.54 5.67
CA GLY A 20 -2.21 5.87 5.66
C GLY A 20 -1.74 6.34 4.28
N GLY A 21 -2.40 5.87 3.18
CA GLY A 21 -2.17 6.44 1.86
C GLY A 21 -1.94 5.46 0.72
N LYS A 22 -2.43 4.21 0.81
CA LYS A 22 -2.30 3.20 -0.26
C LYS A 22 -2.75 3.70 -1.63
N THR A 23 -4.00 4.18 -1.72
CA THR A 23 -4.58 4.67 -2.98
C THR A 23 -3.75 5.83 -3.57
N SER A 24 -3.26 6.73 -2.71
CA SER A 24 -2.37 7.83 -3.14
C SER A 24 -1.01 7.31 -3.63
N LEU A 25 -0.47 6.28 -2.98
CA LEU A 25 0.76 5.63 -3.43
C LEU A 25 0.56 4.95 -4.80
N LEU A 26 -0.52 4.17 -4.97
CA LEU A 26 -0.84 3.51 -6.24
C LEU A 26 -0.98 4.51 -7.38
N ARG A 27 -1.69 5.63 -7.13
CA ARG A 27 -1.84 6.73 -8.09
C ARG A 27 -0.47 7.29 -8.50
N ARG A 28 0.36 7.62 -7.53
CA ARG A 28 1.69 8.15 -7.79
C ARG A 28 2.59 7.18 -8.53
N LEU A 29 2.58 5.91 -8.17
CA LEU A 29 3.35 4.87 -8.88
C LEU A 29 2.87 4.68 -10.32
N ALA A 30 1.55 4.71 -10.56
CA ALA A 30 1.01 4.61 -11.91
C ALA A 30 1.44 5.76 -12.82
N GLU A 31 1.62 6.96 -12.26
CA GLU A 31 2.16 8.12 -12.99
C GLU A 31 3.65 7.97 -13.32
N GLU A 32 4.45 7.41 -12.41
CA GLU A 32 5.91 7.35 -12.51
C GLU A 32 6.43 6.13 -13.28
N LEU A 33 5.73 4.98 -13.21
CA LEU A 33 6.20 3.74 -13.82
C LEU A 33 6.24 3.84 -15.34
N PRO A 34 7.32 3.38 -15.98
CA PRO A 34 7.39 3.34 -17.43
C PRO A 34 6.51 2.21 -18.00
N GLY A 35 5.97 2.41 -19.21
CA GLY A 35 5.18 1.39 -19.89
C GLY A 35 3.75 1.29 -19.40
N THR A 36 3.13 0.13 -19.60
CA THR A 36 1.71 -0.11 -19.30
C THR A 36 1.48 -0.51 -17.86
N VAL A 37 0.44 0.06 -17.24
CA VAL A 37 0.07 -0.17 -15.84
C VAL A 37 -1.40 -0.53 -15.72
N LEU A 38 -1.71 -1.57 -14.96
CA LEU A 38 -3.07 -1.92 -14.55
C LEU A 38 -3.21 -1.66 -13.05
N LEU A 39 -4.25 -0.92 -12.67
CA LEU A 39 -4.64 -0.65 -11.28
C LEU A 39 -5.85 -1.50 -10.94
N CYS A 40 -5.79 -2.28 -9.86
CA CYS A 40 -6.92 -3.09 -9.40
C CYS A 40 -6.90 -3.33 -7.89
N THR A 41 -7.82 -4.13 -7.40
CA THR A 41 -7.90 -4.52 -5.98
C THR A 41 -8.29 -5.99 -5.85
N THR A 42 -7.94 -6.59 -4.74
CA THR A 42 -8.48 -7.90 -4.29
C THR A 42 -9.56 -7.74 -3.23
N THR A 43 -9.85 -6.51 -2.80
CA THR A 43 -10.85 -6.21 -1.78
C THR A 43 -11.87 -5.17 -2.31
N HIS A 44 -11.81 -3.93 -1.80
CA HIS A 44 -12.70 -2.85 -2.24
C HIS A 44 -11.92 -1.55 -2.33
N ILE A 45 -12.00 -0.87 -3.49
CA ILE A 45 -11.35 0.42 -3.73
C ILE A 45 -12.33 1.41 -4.38
N ARG A 46 -12.11 2.71 -4.21
CA ARG A 46 -12.74 3.71 -5.06
C ARG A 46 -12.07 3.71 -6.43
N PRO A 47 -12.82 3.91 -7.53
CA PRO A 47 -12.21 4.06 -8.85
C PRO A 47 -11.13 5.14 -8.88
N PHE A 48 -10.13 4.96 -9.72
CA PHE A 48 -9.17 6.01 -10.07
C PHE A 48 -9.77 6.82 -11.22
N GLU A 49 -10.47 7.92 -10.88
CA GLU A 49 -11.26 8.71 -11.82
C GLU A 49 -10.43 9.33 -12.96
N GLU A 50 -9.13 9.49 -12.74
CA GLU A 50 -8.16 10.01 -13.72
C GLU A 50 -7.78 9.00 -14.81
N HIS A 51 -8.17 7.73 -14.66
CA HIS A 51 -7.83 6.66 -15.60
C HIS A 51 -9.07 5.95 -16.12
N PRO A 52 -9.07 5.49 -17.39
CA PRO A 52 -10.19 4.71 -17.93
C PRO A 52 -10.46 3.47 -17.08
N LEU A 53 -11.73 3.28 -16.72
CA LEU A 53 -12.22 2.12 -15.99
C LEU A 53 -12.76 1.08 -16.96
N LEU A 54 -12.27 -0.15 -16.87
CA LEU A 54 -12.83 -1.30 -17.56
C LEU A 54 -13.50 -2.25 -16.55
N THR A 55 -14.77 -2.54 -16.79
CA THR A 55 -15.57 -3.48 -16.00
C THR A 55 -15.84 -4.74 -16.83
N ALA A 56 -15.47 -5.91 -16.28
CA ALA A 56 -15.60 -7.19 -16.97
C ALA A 56 -14.97 -7.25 -18.38
N PRO A 57 -13.75 -6.69 -18.62
CA PRO A 57 -13.11 -6.73 -19.94
C PRO A 57 -12.62 -8.12 -20.29
N THR A 58 -12.56 -8.42 -21.58
CA THR A 58 -11.76 -9.53 -22.10
C THR A 58 -10.27 -9.15 -22.15
N PRO A 59 -9.32 -10.11 -22.25
CA PRO A 59 -7.91 -9.82 -22.46
C PRO A 59 -7.66 -8.94 -23.69
N GLU A 60 -8.46 -9.12 -24.77
CA GLU A 60 -8.33 -8.33 -25.99
C GLU A 60 -8.78 -6.88 -25.80
N ASP A 61 -9.86 -6.65 -25.03
CA ASP A 61 -10.29 -5.30 -24.68
C ASP A 61 -9.21 -4.55 -23.92
N ILE A 62 -8.51 -5.22 -22.99
CA ILE A 62 -7.40 -4.62 -22.24
C ILE A 62 -6.25 -4.27 -23.17
N ARG A 63 -5.81 -5.21 -24.06
CA ARG A 63 -4.74 -4.92 -25.02
C ARG A 63 -5.08 -3.75 -25.91
N LYS A 64 -6.29 -3.70 -26.44
CA LYS A 64 -6.78 -2.60 -27.25
C LYS A 64 -6.79 -1.28 -26.49
N ALA A 65 -7.29 -1.26 -25.27
CA ALA A 65 -7.31 -0.05 -24.44
C ALA A 65 -5.89 0.45 -24.10
N LEU A 66 -4.93 -0.47 -23.86
CA LEU A 66 -3.54 -0.13 -23.57
C LEU A 66 -2.79 0.47 -24.78
N THR A 67 -3.30 0.36 -26.00
CA THR A 67 -2.73 1.10 -27.16
C THR A 67 -3.01 2.60 -27.09
N ALA A 68 -4.11 3.01 -26.44
CA ALA A 68 -4.52 4.40 -26.32
C ALA A 68 -4.21 5.00 -24.93
N HIS A 69 -4.16 4.17 -23.90
CA HIS A 69 -4.01 4.61 -22.51
C HIS A 69 -2.93 3.78 -21.82
N ARG A 70 -1.90 4.44 -21.30
CA ARG A 70 -0.80 3.77 -20.59
C ARG A 70 -1.24 3.14 -19.26
N VAL A 71 -2.24 3.73 -18.59
CA VAL A 71 -2.76 3.28 -17.30
C VAL A 71 -4.25 2.99 -17.43
N LEU A 72 -4.68 1.83 -16.93
CA LEU A 72 -6.09 1.44 -16.86
C LEU A 72 -6.46 1.04 -15.44
N CYS A 73 -7.68 1.39 -15.02
CA CYS A 73 -8.30 0.88 -13.80
C CYS A 73 -9.20 -0.30 -14.14
N LEU A 74 -9.11 -1.39 -13.36
CA LEU A 74 -9.88 -2.61 -13.55
C LEU A 74 -10.61 -2.98 -12.26
N GLY A 75 -11.87 -3.33 -12.35
CA GLY A 75 -12.63 -3.80 -11.21
C GLY A 75 -14.10 -4.03 -11.54
N THR A 76 -14.77 -4.77 -10.69
CA THR A 76 -16.21 -5.01 -10.79
C THR A 76 -16.93 -4.00 -9.91
N PRO A 77 -17.85 -3.19 -10.45
CA PRO A 77 -18.63 -2.25 -9.67
C PRO A 77 -19.41 -2.95 -8.54
N CYS A 78 -19.40 -2.36 -7.37
CA CYS A 78 -20.16 -2.83 -6.21
C CYS A 78 -20.82 -1.65 -5.48
N GLU A 79 -21.43 -1.92 -4.32
CA GLU A 79 -22.14 -0.91 -3.56
C GLU A 79 -21.29 0.32 -3.21
N ASN A 80 -21.95 1.46 -3.01
CA ASN A 80 -21.34 2.74 -2.61
C ASN A 80 -20.30 3.30 -3.59
N GLY A 81 -20.45 3.00 -4.90
CA GLY A 81 -19.54 3.50 -5.94
C GLY A 81 -18.11 2.98 -5.84
N LYS A 82 -17.94 1.84 -5.21
CA LYS A 82 -16.64 1.16 -5.12
C LYS A 82 -16.50 0.08 -6.21
N LEU A 83 -15.29 -0.41 -6.33
CA LEU A 83 -14.94 -1.57 -7.13
C LEU A 83 -14.49 -2.69 -6.18
N THR A 84 -14.84 -3.92 -6.52
CA THR A 84 -14.21 -5.13 -6.00
C THR A 84 -13.26 -5.72 -7.06
N ALA A 85 -12.71 -6.90 -6.81
CA ALA A 85 -11.77 -7.57 -7.70
C ALA A 85 -12.28 -7.59 -9.16
N PRO A 86 -11.38 -7.45 -10.14
CA PRO A 86 -11.73 -7.61 -11.55
C PRO A 86 -12.18 -9.04 -11.87
N SER A 87 -12.90 -9.20 -12.99
CA SER A 87 -13.37 -10.51 -13.46
C SER A 87 -12.22 -11.44 -13.89
N LEU A 88 -11.11 -10.87 -14.34
CA LEU A 88 -9.89 -11.62 -14.67
C LEU A 88 -9.00 -11.75 -13.42
N SER A 89 -8.36 -12.91 -13.28
CA SER A 89 -7.41 -13.14 -12.20
C SER A 89 -6.17 -12.24 -12.32
N VAL A 90 -5.51 -11.92 -11.22
CA VAL A 90 -4.29 -11.11 -11.22
C VAL A 90 -3.16 -11.77 -12.01
N GLU A 91 -3.10 -13.10 -12.02
CA GLU A 91 -2.20 -13.91 -12.83
C GLU A 91 -2.40 -13.62 -14.34
N SER A 92 -3.65 -13.59 -14.78
CA SER A 92 -4.00 -13.25 -16.17
C SER A 92 -3.62 -11.80 -16.48
N LEU A 93 -3.92 -10.87 -15.59
CA LEU A 93 -3.57 -9.45 -15.74
C LEU A 93 -2.05 -9.23 -15.86
N ALA A 94 -1.25 -10.01 -15.12
CA ALA A 94 0.21 -9.94 -15.15
C ALA A 94 0.82 -10.27 -16.52
N THR A 95 0.07 -10.94 -17.41
CA THR A 95 0.50 -11.25 -18.78
C THR A 95 0.15 -10.15 -19.79
N LEU A 96 -0.65 -9.15 -19.38
CA LEU A 96 -1.23 -8.15 -20.27
C LEU A 96 -0.55 -6.77 -20.16
N ALA A 97 0.13 -6.50 -19.07
CA ALA A 97 0.79 -5.21 -18.83
C ALA A 97 2.17 -5.38 -18.19
N GLY A 98 3.01 -4.36 -18.32
CA GLY A 98 4.33 -4.33 -17.68
C GLY A 98 4.24 -4.29 -16.15
N TYR A 99 3.22 -3.63 -15.60
CA TYR A 99 3.00 -3.50 -14.15
C TYR A 99 1.53 -3.72 -13.81
N VAL A 100 1.29 -4.45 -12.74
CA VAL A 100 -0.04 -4.61 -12.13
C VAL A 100 0.07 -4.17 -10.68
N LEU A 101 -0.60 -3.09 -10.32
CA LEU A 101 -0.62 -2.53 -8.98
C LEU A 101 -1.94 -2.90 -8.31
N VAL A 102 -1.85 -3.59 -7.17
CA VAL A 102 -3.01 -4.19 -6.49
C VAL A 102 -3.16 -3.62 -5.08
N GLU A 103 -4.30 -2.98 -4.77
CA GLU A 103 -4.66 -2.70 -3.37
C GLU A 103 -5.22 -3.98 -2.74
N ALA A 104 -4.48 -4.56 -1.78
CA ALA A 104 -4.76 -5.91 -1.29
C ALA A 104 -5.45 -5.97 0.08
N ASP A 105 -5.82 -4.82 0.66
CA ASP A 105 -6.58 -4.74 1.91
C ASP A 105 -7.37 -3.43 2.06
N GLY A 106 -8.37 -3.44 2.97
CA GLY A 106 -9.10 -2.25 3.40
C GLY A 106 -8.54 -1.68 4.72
N SER A 107 -8.69 -0.37 4.97
CA SER A 107 -8.15 0.29 6.16
C SER A 107 -9.05 1.35 6.79
N ARG A 108 -10.29 1.50 6.34
CA ARG A 108 -11.26 2.51 6.84
C ARG A 108 -10.70 3.93 6.95
N GLN A 109 -9.71 4.28 6.10
CA GLN A 109 -9.04 5.58 6.07
C GLN A 109 -8.26 5.93 7.34
N LEU A 110 -8.01 4.98 8.24
CA LEU A 110 -7.15 5.18 9.40
C LEU A 110 -5.67 5.20 9.00
N PRO A 111 -4.78 5.85 9.77
CA PRO A 111 -3.36 5.95 9.42
C PRO A 111 -2.57 4.67 9.64
N LEU A 112 -2.99 3.81 10.56
CA LEU A 112 -2.32 2.54 10.86
C LEU A 112 -3.28 1.37 10.79
N LYS A 113 -2.72 0.15 10.71
CA LYS A 113 -3.49 -1.08 10.64
C LYS A 113 -2.71 -2.25 11.23
N ALA A 114 -3.44 -3.20 11.82
CA ALA A 114 -3.02 -4.58 11.99
C ALA A 114 -3.94 -5.51 11.17
N HIS A 115 -3.47 -6.70 10.81
CA HIS A 115 -4.18 -7.60 9.90
C HIS A 115 -4.74 -8.80 10.64
N GLU A 116 -5.98 -9.16 10.29
CA GLU A 116 -6.60 -10.42 10.71
C GLU A 116 -6.19 -11.55 9.76
N ALA A 117 -6.43 -12.80 10.17
CA ALA A 117 -5.99 -13.98 9.44
C ALA A 117 -6.56 -14.09 8.00
N HIS A 118 -7.69 -13.43 7.71
CA HIS A 118 -8.32 -13.42 6.38
C HIS A 118 -7.86 -12.25 5.49
N GLU A 119 -6.99 -11.39 5.98
CA GLU A 119 -6.43 -10.24 5.26
C GLU A 119 -4.93 -10.07 5.59
N PRO A 120 -4.13 -9.45 4.71
CA PRO A 120 -4.48 -8.98 3.37
C PRO A 120 -4.69 -10.13 2.37
N VAL A 121 -5.39 -9.85 1.26
CA VAL A 121 -5.56 -10.80 0.15
C VAL A 121 -4.48 -10.52 -0.90
N ILE A 122 -3.27 -10.93 -0.61
CA ILE A 122 -2.10 -10.73 -1.47
C ILE A 122 -2.13 -11.77 -2.60
N PRO A 123 -2.11 -11.36 -3.89
CA PRO A 123 -2.01 -12.31 -4.99
C PRO A 123 -0.70 -13.13 -4.92
N ALA A 124 -0.80 -14.44 -5.13
CA ALA A 124 0.36 -15.35 -5.05
C ALA A 124 1.48 -15.01 -6.05
N VAL A 125 1.13 -14.37 -7.17
CA VAL A 125 2.09 -13.92 -8.21
C VAL A 125 2.74 -12.56 -7.89
N SER A 126 2.46 -11.97 -6.73
CA SER A 126 3.10 -10.72 -6.32
C SER A 126 4.60 -10.88 -6.19
N ARG A 127 5.34 -10.04 -6.94
CA ARG A 127 6.82 -9.98 -6.86
C ARG A 127 7.31 -9.08 -5.76
N GLN A 128 6.44 -8.20 -5.28
CA GLN A 128 6.72 -7.25 -4.22
C GLN A 128 5.46 -6.94 -3.43
N VAL A 129 5.61 -6.80 -2.12
CA VAL A 129 4.54 -6.38 -1.21
C VAL A 129 5.00 -5.15 -0.46
N ILE A 130 4.33 -4.01 -0.69
CA ILE A 130 4.62 -2.75 -0.02
C ILE A 130 3.59 -2.54 1.09
N CYS A 131 4.04 -2.42 2.33
CA CYS A 131 3.19 -2.00 3.43
C CYS A 131 3.31 -0.49 3.64
N VAL A 132 2.16 0.20 3.61
CA VAL A 132 2.08 1.65 3.88
C VAL A 132 1.68 1.88 5.32
N VAL A 133 2.34 2.82 5.98
CA VAL A 133 2.03 3.28 7.34
C VAL A 133 1.94 4.80 7.33
N GLY A 134 0.89 5.36 7.94
CA GLY A 134 0.72 6.80 8.07
C GLY A 134 1.26 7.32 9.39
N ALA A 135 2.30 8.15 9.34
CA ALA A 135 2.92 8.74 10.53
C ALA A 135 1.97 9.65 11.32
N SER A 136 0.88 10.12 10.72
CA SER A 136 -0.14 10.94 11.42
C SER A 136 -0.87 10.19 12.54
N GLY A 137 -0.71 8.87 12.63
CA GLY A 137 -1.25 8.05 13.72
C GLY A 137 -0.36 7.99 14.95
N PHE A 138 0.92 8.29 14.86
CA PHE A 138 1.82 8.27 15.99
C PHE A 138 1.43 9.32 17.04
N GLY A 139 1.47 8.94 18.30
CA GLY A 139 1.07 9.78 19.44
C GLY A 139 -0.44 9.82 19.70
N LYS A 140 -1.28 9.24 18.81
CA LYS A 140 -2.73 9.15 19.01
C LYS A 140 -3.11 7.83 19.67
N PRO A 141 -4.24 7.77 20.39
CA PRO A 141 -4.73 6.51 20.97
C PRO A 141 -4.89 5.41 19.90
N ILE A 142 -4.48 4.19 20.23
CA ILE A 142 -4.55 3.02 19.33
C ILE A 142 -5.98 2.85 18.81
N ARG A 143 -7.01 2.92 19.69
CA ARG A 143 -8.41 2.75 19.30
C ARG A 143 -8.92 3.76 18.26
N GLU A 144 -8.25 4.92 18.11
CA GLU A 144 -8.67 6.01 17.24
C GLU A 144 -7.87 6.07 15.92
N SER A 145 -6.68 5.47 15.92
CA SER A 145 -5.72 5.61 14.81
C SER A 145 -5.35 4.30 14.12
N VAL A 146 -5.71 3.16 14.69
CA VAL A 146 -5.37 1.85 14.15
C VAL A 146 -6.63 1.11 13.68
N HIS A 147 -6.65 0.66 12.45
CA HIS A 147 -7.65 -0.30 11.98
C HIS A 147 -7.32 -1.68 12.55
N ARG A 148 -8.28 -2.34 13.20
CA ARG A 148 -8.12 -3.55 14.01
C ARG A 148 -7.30 -3.30 15.29
N PRO A 149 -7.73 -2.38 16.16
CA PRO A 149 -6.97 -2.01 17.35
C PRO A 149 -6.76 -3.20 18.32
N GLU A 150 -7.72 -4.13 18.43
CA GLU A 150 -7.60 -5.32 19.28
C GLU A 150 -6.46 -6.22 18.79
N ARG A 151 -6.34 -6.41 17.48
CA ARG A 151 -5.26 -7.19 16.88
C ARG A 151 -3.91 -6.52 17.10
N PHE A 152 -3.84 -5.20 16.93
CA PHE A 152 -2.63 -4.42 17.19
C PHE A 152 -2.20 -4.54 18.66
N CYS A 153 -3.13 -4.41 19.60
CA CYS A 153 -2.87 -4.60 21.03
C CYS A 153 -2.33 -6.00 21.33
N ALA A 154 -2.93 -7.03 20.73
CA ALA A 154 -2.46 -8.41 20.90
C ALA A 154 -1.03 -8.62 20.42
N LEU A 155 -0.64 -7.99 19.29
CA LEU A 155 0.71 -8.08 18.72
C LEU A 155 1.74 -7.28 19.54
N THR A 156 1.35 -6.14 20.09
CA THR A 156 2.27 -5.20 20.72
C THR A 156 2.34 -5.33 22.24
N GLY A 157 1.28 -5.81 22.88
CA GLY A 157 1.08 -5.82 24.32
C GLY A 157 0.60 -4.47 24.90
N ALA A 158 0.23 -3.51 24.02
CA ALA A 158 -0.26 -2.20 24.42
C ALA A 158 -1.77 -2.22 24.74
N ALA A 159 -2.24 -1.26 25.52
CA ALA A 159 -3.67 -1.03 25.76
C ALA A 159 -4.27 -0.15 24.65
N ALA A 160 -5.56 -0.31 24.34
CA ALA A 160 -6.23 0.45 23.29
C ALA A 160 -6.27 1.98 23.53
N SER A 161 -6.11 2.41 24.77
CA SER A 161 -6.00 3.82 25.17
C SER A 161 -4.60 4.39 25.01
N ASP A 162 -3.56 3.55 24.90
CA ASP A 162 -2.18 4.01 24.81
C ASP A 162 -1.94 4.75 23.48
N PRO A 163 -1.03 5.74 23.48
CA PRO A 163 -0.62 6.37 22.24
C PRO A 163 0.21 5.40 21.40
N VAL A 164 -0.04 5.35 20.09
CA VAL A 164 0.77 4.55 19.17
C VAL A 164 2.18 5.10 19.13
N THR A 165 3.17 4.25 19.35
CA THR A 165 4.58 4.60 19.14
C THR A 165 5.14 3.99 17.86
N PRO A 166 6.21 4.58 17.30
CA PRO A 166 6.93 3.99 16.16
C PRO A 166 7.38 2.55 16.41
N GLU A 167 7.86 2.25 17.62
CA GLU A 167 8.35 0.93 18.02
C GLU A 167 7.22 -0.11 18.08
N GLN A 168 6.04 0.28 18.57
CA GLN A 168 4.88 -0.61 18.57
C GLN A 168 4.42 -0.92 17.14
N ALA A 169 4.38 0.09 16.25
CA ALA A 169 4.03 -0.13 14.85
C ALA A 169 5.04 -1.06 14.17
N ALA A 170 6.34 -0.85 14.39
CA ALA A 170 7.39 -1.74 13.89
C ALA A 170 7.24 -3.17 14.43
N LYS A 171 6.98 -3.32 15.73
CA LYS A 171 6.76 -4.63 16.37
C LYS A 171 5.58 -5.38 15.74
N ALA A 172 4.45 -4.70 15.49
CA ALA A 172 3.30 -5.31 14.84
C ALA A 172 3.63 -5.80 13.43
N ILE A 173 4.30 -4.98 12.61
CA ILE A 173 4.72 -5.31 11.25
C ILE A 173 5.68 -6.50 11.23
N LEU A 174 6.68 -6.52 12.11
CA LEU A 174 7.64 -7.62 12.23
C LEU A 174 6.97 -8.92 12.68
N ALA A 175 5.95 -8.84 13.51
CA ALA A 175 5.18 -10.01 13.93
C ALA A 175 4.32 -10.59 12.80
N GLU A 176 3.76 -9.74 11.94
CA GLU A 176 2.91 -10.15 10.81
C GLU A 176 3.69 -10.71 9.61
N ARG A 177 4.88 -10.18 9.32
CA ARG A 177 5.77 -10.62 8.22
C ARG A 177 5.08 -10.67 6.85
N LEU A 178 4.30 -9.65 6.52
CA LEU A 178 3.45 -9.62 5.32
C LEU A 178 4.06 -8.86 4.13
N CYS A 179 5.17 -8.17 4.31
CA CYS A 179 5.75 -7.32 3.28
C CYS A 179 7.27 -7.48 3.19
N ASP A 180 7.83 -7.05 2.07
CA ASP A 180 9.27 -6.92 1.83
C ASP A 180 9.74 -5.45 1.79
N THR A 181 8.81 -4.53 1.63
CA THR A 181 9.07 -3.09 1.52
C THR A 181 8.11 -2.30 2.41
N MET A 182 8.66 -1.35 3.16
CA MET A 182 7.91 -0.42 4.01
C MET A 182 7.94 0.99 3.43
N PHE A 183 6.78 1.64 3.41
CA PHE A 183 6.67 3.07 3.11
C PHE A 183 5.96 3.81 4.25
N LEU A 184 6.72 4.55 5.05
CA LEU A 184 6.16 5.45 6.06
C LEU A 184 5.81 6.79 5.41
N ASN A 185 4.52 7.02 5.23
CA ASN A 185 3.96 8.21 4.60
C ASN A 185 3.57 9.29 5.63
N GLN A 186 3.21 10.48 5.15
CA GLN A 186 2.72 11.60 5.94
C GLN A 186 3.80 12.22 6.85
N ILE A 187 5.03 12.29 6.36
CA ILE A 187 6.12 13.00 7.04
C ILE A 187 6.17 14.43 6.49
N ASP A 188 5.41 15.30 7.11
CA ASP A 188 5.24 16.71 6.68
C ASP A 188 5.98 17.70 7.59
N THR A 189 6.49 17.26 8.75
CA THR A 189 7.16 18.11 9.76
C THR A 189 8.43 17.44 10.31
N GLU A 190 9.32 18.24 10.91
CA GLU A 190 10.55 17.74 11.55
C GLU A 190 10.24 16.79 12.73
N ALA A 191 9.18 17.06 13.48
CA ALA A 191 8.74 16.15 14.53
C ALA A 191 8.36 14.77 13.99
N GLN A 192 7.67 14.72 12.83
CA GLN A 192 7.36 13.46 12.17
C GLN A 192 8.61 12.80 11.58
N ARG A 193 9.62 13.57 11.18
CA ARG A 193 10.92 13.06 10.73
C ARG A 193 11.60 12.24 11.85
N SER A 194 11.66 12.81 13.06
CA SER A 194 12.22 12.09 14.23
C SER A 194 11.47 10.81 14.56
N LEU A 195 10.12 10.80 14.37
CA LEU A 195 9.33 9.56 14.52
C LEU A 195 9.63 8.54 13.41
N ALA A 196 9.90 8.99 12.20
CA ALA A 196 10.29 8.13 11.09
C ALA A 196 11.66 7.47 11.35
N ASP A 197 12.61 8.21 11.90
CA ASP A 197 13.93 7.68 12.23
C ASP A 197 13.84 6.60 13.33
N ARG A 198 13.01 6.82 14.36
CA ARG A 198 12.71 5.80 15.38
C ARG A 198 12.03 4.57 14.82
N PHE A 199 11.07 4.75 13.92
CA PHE A 199 10.38 3.65 13.25
C PHE A 199 11.34 2.81 12.40
N ALA A 200 12.19 3.46 11.61
CA ALA A 200 13.19 2.79 10.80
C ALA A 200 14.20 2.03 11.67
N ALA A 201 14.70 2.65 12.75
CA ALA A 201 15.60 2.00 13.70
C ALA A 201 14.97 0.76 14.34
N ALA A 202 13.66 0.81 14.68
CA ALA A 202 12.95 -0.33 15.26
C ALA A 202 12.69 -1.47 14.26
N LEU A 203 12.79 -1.22 12.96
CA LEU A 203 12.76 -2.23 11.88
C LEU A 203 14.15 -2.71 11.49
N GLY A 204 15.21 -2.16 12.07
CA GLY A 204 16.60 -2.51 11.76
C GLY A 204 16.88 -4.01 11.86
N GLY A 205 17.73 -4.53 10.97
CA GLY A 205 18.05 -5.96 10.88
C GLY A 205 16.94 -6.87 10.36
N SER A 206 15.78 -6.31 9.94
CA SER A 206 14.65 -7.10 9.44
C SER A 206 14.82 -7.58 7.99
N GLY A 207 15.74 -6.99 7.24
CA GLY A 207 15.87 -7.20 5.79
C GLY A 207 14.82 -6.48 4.94
N LEU A 208 13.95 -5.69 5.55
CA LEU A 208 12.96 -4.88 4.82
C LEU A 208 13.61 -3.68 4.14
N ARG A 209 13.17 -3.37 2.92
CA ARG A 209 13.46 -2.09 2.30
C ARG A 209 12.59 -1.01 2.97
N ILE A 210 13.21 -0.02 3.61
CA ILE A 210 12.49 1.00 4.39
C ILE A 210 12.64 2.36 3.72
N ALA A 211 11.52 2.94 3.33
CA ALA A 211 11.45 4.29 2.80
C ALA A 211 10.44 5.13 3.60
N ALA A 212 10.68 6.43 3.66
CA ALA A 212 9.75 7.38 4.28
C ALA A 212 9.60 8.64 3.42
N GLY A 213 8.50 9.37 3.63
CA GLY A 213 8.26 10.60 2.91
C GLY A 213 6.87 11.17 3.06
N SER A 214 6.55 12.12 2.21
CA SER A 214 5.22 12.70 2.07
C SER A 214 4.76 12.60 0.62
N LEU A 215 3.75 11.79 0.35
CA LEU A 215 3.11 11.73 -0.97
C LEU A 215 2.53 13.10 -1.36
N ARG A 216 2.01 13.84 -0.38
CA ARG A 216 1.44 15.17 -0.59
C ARG A 216 2.50 16.19 -1.00
N ALA A 217 3.66 16.19 -0.34
CA ALA A 217 4.76 17.09 -0.63
C ALA A 217 5.66 16.62 -1.78
N GLY A 218 5.49 15.38 -2.27
CA GLY A 218 6.35 14.80 -3.29
C GLY A 218 7.78 14.56 -2.82
N SER A 219 8.01 14.37 -1.51
CA SER A 219 9.32 14.17 -0.90
C SER A 219 9.47 12.74 -0.34
N GLY A 220 10.70 12.25 -0.29
CA GLY A 220 10.98 10.95 0.32
C GLY A 220 12.45 10.58 0.24
N TRP A 221 12.81 9.61 1.06
CA TRP A 221 14.16 9.08 1.18
C TRP A 221 14.13 7.60 1.55
N LEU A 222 15.22 6.92 1.28
CA LEU A 222 15.46 5.54 1.67
C LEU A 222 16.32 5.54 2.94
N TYR A 223 15.97 4.69 3.88
CA TYR A 223 16.89 4.34 4.94
C TYR A 223 17.89 3.30 4.41
N PRO A 224 19.20 3.52 4.62
CA PRO A 224 20.18 2.47 4.31
C PRO A 224 19.87 1.21 5.11
N ASP A 225 20.35 0.07 4.65
CA ASP A 225 20.26 -1.19 5.38
C ASP A 225 20.77 -0.99 6.81
N ILE A 226 19.86 -0.95 7.78
CA ILE A 226 20.12 -0.68 9.20
C ILE A 226 20.27 -2.00 9.94
#